data_4aeb88ddd2408f0c5b21e170c5613f77
#
_entry.id   4aeb88ddd2408f0c5b21e170c5613f77
#
_cell.length_a   1.000
_cell.length_b   1.000
_cell.length_c   1.000
_cell.angle_alpha   90.00
_cell.angle_beta   90.00
_cell.angle_gamma   90.00
#
_symmetry.space_group_name_H-M   'P 1'
#
loop_
_entity.id
_entity.type
_entity.pdbx_description
1 polymer ?
#
loop_
_entity_poly.entity_id
_entity_poly.type
_entity_poly.pdbx_seq_one_letter_code
_entity_poly.pdbx_strand_id
1 'polypeptide(L)'
;MSWDYDVIVVGAGPGGASASGCCAQAGLKTLLIEKERLPRYKVCGGCLSAKTVRLIGFDLSPVVENTVQGAKFTFCMKDPLFIPADRPIGFMVMRSRFDQLLVQKAVERGTEVLEGEKVVAAREVEGGIEVALERGRKLCCEYLIGADGARSVVARTFSLLSRKKDENGFGLQSEVPYGLIPEFPKDDLHFVHLDFGRIPFGYGWVFPKGEGLSIGIGGLLNAGRRVNIRQHFEAFFQDLGYVRWSELKNPLGQPLPCFNDETRPVGRGSVLLVGDAAYFLDPLTGEGICHAVRSGVLAAQAIVQSREKGDSPAVSYEKNIRQFILEDLKCALHVSRIIYRFTQLSYRTLKEYPELAQLCIQVLGGEIAYEGFVAKVKERIKELLKGQVGEKIRKAMMTPWTS
;
A
#
# COMPACT_ATOMS: atom_id res chain seq x y z
N MET A 1 14.51 35.39 -8.39
CA MET A 1 14.47 35.23 -6.91
C MET A 1 15.31 34.03 -6.54
N SER A 2 16.06 34.06 -5.45
CA SER A 2 16.76 32.86 -4.96
C SER A 2 15.80 32.10 -4.03
N TRP A 3 15.52 30.82 -4.35
CA TRP A 3 14.77 29.95 -3.48
C TRP A 3 15.66 29.44 -2.34
N ASP A 4 15.05 29.09 -1.19
CA ASP A 4 15.79 28.39 -0.13
C ASP A 4 16.22 26.99 -0.59
N TYR A 5 15.35 26.33 -1.37
CA TYR A 5 15.52 25.00 -1.95
C TYR A 5 14.96 24.91 -3.37
N ASP A 6 15.55 24.07 -4.21
CA ASP A 6 14.92 23.71 -5.49
C ASP A 6 13.68 22.87 -5.24
N VAL A 7 13.76 21.89 -4.32
CA VAL A 7 12.66 20.98 -3.98
C VAL A 7 12.45 20.91 -2.48
N ILE A 8 11.20 21.10 -2.03
CA ILE A 8 10.78 20.71 -0.68
C ILE A 8 9.87 19.49 -0.77
N VAL A 9 10.17 18.45 0.03
CA VAL A 9 9.37 17.23 0.16
C VAL A 9 8.76 17.20 1.56
N VAL A 10 7.45 17.04 1.66
CA VAL A 10 6.72 17.03 2.94
C VAL A 10 6.33 15.60 3.31
N GLY A 11 6.93 15.07 4.37
CA GLY A 11 6.72 13.72 4.91
C GLY A 11 7.83 12.73 4.54
N ALA A 12 8.47 12.15 5.57
CA ALA A 12 9.58 11.20 5.45
C ALA A 12 9.13 9.73 5.47
N GLY A 13 7.99 9.42 4.85
CA GLY A 13 7.60 8.06 4.52
C GLY A 13 8.34 7.54 3.27
N PRO A 14 8.08 6.29 2.84
CA PRO A 14 8.79 5.69 1.71
C PRO A 14 8.74 6.52 0.42
N GLY A 15 7.61 7.17 0.13
CA GLY A 15 7.47 8.04 -1.04
C GLY A 15 8.32 9.29 -0.96
N GLY A 16 8.32 9.96 0.20
CA GLY A 16 9.09 11.19 0.40
C GLY A 16 10.59 10.94 0.46
N ALA A 17 11.04 9.90 1.16
CA ALA A 17 12.45 9.53 1.21
C ALA A 17 12.98 9.15 -0.19
N SER A 18 12.19 8.40 -0.97
CA SER A 18 12.55 8.04 -2.35
C SER A 18 12.61 9.28 -3.26
N ALA A 19 11.59 10.15 -3.18
CA ALA A 19 11.56 11.37 -3.99
C ALA A 19 12.72 12.30 -3.69
N SER A 20 12.94 12.61 -2.39
CA SER A 20 14.01 13.52 -1.96
C SER A 20 15.39 12.99 -2.32
N GLY A 21 15.64 11.68 -2.10
CA GLY A 21 16.92 11.07 -2.48
C GLY A 21 17.18 11.09 -3.98
N CYS A 22 16.14 10.90 -4.82
CA CYS A 22 16.29 11.01 -6.28
C CYS A 22 16.49 12.45 -6.75
N CYS A 23 15.80 13.44 -6.16
CA CYS A 23 16.01 14.84 -6.46
C CYS A 23 17.43 15.29 -6.09
N ALA A 24 17.90 14.96 -4.88
CA ALA A 24 19.24 15.31 -4.42
C ALA A 24 20.33 14.64 -5.26
N GLN A 25 20.16 13.37 -5.62
CA GLN A 25 21.09 12.66 -6.51
C GLN A 25 21.18 13.29 -7.90
N ALA A 26 20.13 13.95 -8.38
CA ALA A 26 20.10 14.72 -9.62
C ALA A 26 20.68 16.13 -9.47
N GLY A 27 21.27 16.49 -8.32
CA GLY A 27 21.90 17.77 -8.05
C GLY A 27 20.95 18.89 -7.63
N LEU A 28 19.69 18.57 -7.30
CA LEU A 28 18.74 19.57 -6.81
C LEU A 28 18.92 19.80 -5.32
N LYS A 29 18.97 21.04 -4.89
CA LYS A 29 18.99 21.41 -3.45
C LYS A 29 17.65 21.00 -2.83
N THR A 30 17.64 19.89 -2.09
CA THR A 30 16.43 19.21 -1.65
C THR A 30 16.32 19.18 -0.13
N LEU A 31 15.16 19.63 0.39
CA LEU A 31 14.79 19.52 1.80
C LEU A 31 13.65 18.52 1.99
N LEU A 32 13.83 17.55 2.88
CA LEU A 32 12.81 16.63 3.37
C LEU A 32 12.34 17.09 4.76
N ILE A 33 11.04 17.37 4.92
CA ILE A 33 10.45 17.84 6.18
C ILE A 33 9.61 16.71 6.78
N GLU A 34 9.89 16.32 8.03
CA GLU A 34 9.12 15.34 8.79
C GLU A 34 8.63 15.94 10.13
N LYS A 35 7.35 15.77 10.42
CA LYS A 35 6.71 16.30 11.65
C LYS A 35 7.18 15.62 12.92
N GLU A 36 7.63 14.36 12.82
CA GLU A 36 8.13 13.57 13.94
C GLU A 36 9.65 13.42 13.86
N ARG A 37 10.28 13.03 14.96
CA ARG A 37 11.69 12.63 14.97
C ARG A 37 11.83 11.17 14.61
N LEU A 38 12.79 10.83 13.76
CA LEU A 38 13.08 9.44 13.40
C LEU A 38 14.04 8.78 14.44
N PRO A 39 13.88 7.47 14.71
CA PRO A 39 12.87 6.56 14.18
C PRO A 39 11.49 6.79 14.82
N ARG A 40 10.43 6.77 14.02
CA ARG A 40 9.04 6.95 14.49
C ARG A 40 8.18 5.75 14.18
N TYR A 41 7.23 5.44 15.05
CA TYR A 41 6.25 4.40 14.78
C TYR A 41 5.28 4.85 13.66
N LYS A 42 4.96 3.93 12.77
CA LYS A 42 3.92 4.11 11.73
C LYS A 42 3.06 2.85 11.66
N VAL A 43 1.77 3.00 11.89
CA VAL A 43 0.79 1.91 11.78
C VAL A 43 0.84 1.32 10.37
N CYS A 44 1.22 0.04 10.27
CA CYS A 44 1.35 -0.70 9.01
C CYS A 44 1.75 -2.14 9.31
N GLY A 45 1.18 -3.13 8.63
CA GLY A 45 1.61 -4.52 8.74
C GLY A 45 3.11 -4.74 8.51
N GLY A 46 3.74 -3.86 7.72
CA GLY A 46 5.19 -3.89 7.49
C GLY A 46 5.65 -5.02 6.57
N CYS A 47 4.80 -5.51 5.69
CA CYS A 47 5.16 -6.45 4.65
C CYS A 47 5.60 -5.67 3.39
N LEU A 48 6.85 -5.84 3.00
CA LEU A 48 7.39 -5.40 1.72
C LEU A 48 7.27 -6.55 0.73
N SER A 49 6.54 -6.37 -0.37
CA SER A 49 6.54 -7.36 -1.44
C SER A 49 7.91 -7.47 -2.10
N ALA A 50 8.21 -8.60 -2.71
CA ALA A 50 9.48 -8.79 -3.41
C ALA A 50 9.69 -7.75 -4.54
N LYS A 51 8.59 -7.28 -5.19
CA LYS A 51 8.66 -6.18 -6.17
C LYS A 51 9.09 -4.85 -5.54
N THR A 52 8.66 -4.59 -4.29
CA THR A 52 9.07 -3.38 -3.55
C THR A 52 10.56 -3.38 -3.26
N VAL A 53 11.09 -4.51 -2.81
CA VAL A 53 12.53 -4.66 -2.53
C VAL A 53 13.36 -4.45 -3.81
N ARG A 54 12.95 -5.07 -4.93
CA ARG A 54 13.60 -4.86 -6.24
C ARG A 54 13.56 -3.39 -6.69
N LEU A 55 12.45 -2.69 -6.43
CA LEU A 55 12.28 -1.29 -6.80
C LEU A 55 13.18 -0.35 -6.00
N ILE A 56 13.39 -0.63 -4.70
CA ILE A 56 14.26 0.15 -3.82
C ILE A 56 15.72 0.07 -4.26
N GLY A 57 16.19 -1.11 -4.69
CA GLY A 57 17.46 -1.29 -5.40
C GLY A 57 18.73 -1.18 -4.54
N PHE A 58 18.62 -1.21 -3.18
CA PHE A 58 19.75 -1.32 -2.28
C PHE A 58 19.47 -2.34 -1.17
N ASP A 59 20.51 -2.72 -0.42
CA ASP A 59 20.41 -3.74 0.63
C ASP A 59 19.49 -3.31 1.78
N LEU A 60 18.45 -4.10 2.02
CA LEU A 60 17.50 -3.94 3.12
C LEU A 60 17.72 -4.93 4.26
N SER A 61 18.74 -5.80 4.17
CA SER A 61 19.03 -6.83 5.20
C SER A 61 19.12 -6.27 6.62
N PRO A 62 19.66 -5.05 6.87
CA PRO A 62 19.72 -4.50 8.22
C PRO A 62 18.37 -4.23 8.88
N VAL A 63 17.27 -4.19 8.11
CA VAL A 63 15.93 -3.87 8.62
C VAL A 63 14.90 -4.96 8.34
N VAL A 64 15.27 -5.99 7.59
CA VAL A 64 14.42 -7.18 7.39
C VAL A 64 14.44 -8.03 8.64
N GLU A 65 13.28 -8.27 9.21
CA GLU A 65 13.11 -9.05 10.44
C GLU A 65 12.69 -10.49 10.18
N ASN A 66 11.97 -10.71 9.08
CA ASN A 66 11.56 -12.04 8.64
C ASN A 66 11.33 -12.06 7.13
N THR A 67 11.49 -13.24 6.53
CA THR A 67 11.25 -13.49 5.10
C THR A 67 10.16 -14.54 4.96
N VAL A 68 9.13 -14.24 4.17
CA VAL A 68 8.00 -15.16 3.97
C VAL A 68 8.00 -15.75 2.57
N GLN A 69 7.73 -17.05 2.50
CA GLN A 69 7.80 -17.89 1.31
C GLN A 69 6.43 -18.49 0.94
N GLY A 70 5.35 -17.82 1.33
CA GLY A 70 4.01 -18.24 0.99
C GLY A 70 2.95 -17.45 1.75
N ALA A 71 1.69 -17.82 1.47
CA ALA A 71 0.53 -17.28 2.16
C ALA A 71 -0.34 -18.40 2.74
N LYS A 72 -0.88 -18.14 3.93
CA LYS A 72 -1.93 -18.91 4.57
C LYS A 72 -3.22 -18.11 4.46
N PHE A 73 -4.19 -18.62 3.72
CA PHE A 73 -5.51 -18.02 3.62
C PHE A 73 -6.49 -18.74 4.52
N THR A 74 -7.39 -18.01 5.17
CA THR A 74 -8.51 -18.55 5.93
C THR A 74 -9.79 -17.81 5.59
N PHE A 75 -10.94 -18.43 5.85
CA PHE A 75 -12.23 -17.78 5.79
C PHE A 75 -12.88 -17.80 7.17
N CYS A 76 -13.02 -16.62 7.80
CA CYS A 76 -13.46 -16.49 9.19
C CYS A 76 -12.65 -17.39 10.14
N MET A 77 -11.34 -17.38 10.02
CA MET A 77 -10.35 -18.18 10.78
C MET A 77 -10.52 -19.70 10.67
N LYS A 78 -11.27 -20.15 9.69
CA LYS A 78 -11.53 -21.57 9.45
C LYS A 78 -10.91 -22.01 8.13
N ASP A 79 -10.76 -23.36 8.01
CA ASP A 79 -10.49 -24.03 6.77
C ASP A 79 -9.20 -23.54 6.04
N PRO A 80 -8.02 -23.61 6.69
CA PRO A 80 -6.80 -23.00 6.18
C PRO A 80 -6.37 -23.59 4.81
N LEU A 81 -5.91 -22.68 3.93
CA LEU A 81 -5.28 -22.98 2.65
C LEU A 81 -3.84 -22.44 2.67
N PHE A 82 -2.86 -23.34 2.66
CA PHE A 82 -1.46 -22.98 2.56
C PHE A 82 -1.01 -22.99 1.11
N ILE A 83 -0.38 -21.91 0.69
CA ILE A 83 0.09 -21.73 -0.69
C ILE A 83 1.57 -21.36 -0.60
N PRO A 84 2.48 -22.35 -0.71
CA PRO A 84 3.91 -22.08 -0.72
C PRO A 84 4.36 -21.39 -2.00
N ALA A 85 5.47 -20.70 -1.93
CA ALA A 85 6.15 -20.10 -3.06
C ALA A 85 7.60 -20.59 -3.13
N ASP A 86 8.12 -20.78 -4.35
CA ASP A 86 9.51 -21.21 -4.58
C ASP A 86 10.52 -20.12 -4.21
N ARG A 87 10.07 -18.88 -4.08
CA ARG A 87 10.88 -17.71 -3.78
C ARG A 87 10.20 -16.84 -2.71
N PRO A 88 10.94 -16.01 -2.00
CA PRO A 88 10.34 -15.04 -1.09
C PRO A 88 9.31 -14.14 -1.78
N ILE A 89 8.10 -14.09 -1.23
CA ILE A 89 7.04 -13.20 -1.70
C ILE A 89 7.01 -11.88 -0.96
N GLY A 90 7.57 -11.85 0.26
CA GLY A 90 7.57 -10.68 1.10
C GLY A 90 8.65 -10.70 2.17
N PHE A 91 8.96 -9.50 2.66
CA PHE A 91 9.96 -9.24 3.68
C PHE A 91 9.33 -8.39 4.78
N MET A 92 9.37 -8.87 6.01
CA MET A 92 8.77 -8.19 7.15
C MET A 92 9.73 -7.18 7.74
N VAL A 93 9.23 -5.98 7.99
CA VAL A 93 10.01 -4.90 8.58
C VAL A 93 9.21 -4.15 9.65
N MET A 94 9.92 -3.58 10.62
CA MET A 94 9.36 -2.50 11.43
C MET A 94 9.52 -1.18 10.68
N ARG A 95 8.38 -0.48 10.47
CA ARG A 95 8.34 0.79 9.73
C ARG A 95 9.23 1.87 10.33
N SER A 96 9.45 1.86 11.63
CA SER A 96 10.36 2.80 12.29
C SER A 96 11.79 2.65 11.75
N ARG A 97 12.31 1.43 11.68
CA ARG A 97 13.66 1.13 11.19
C ARG A 97 13.76 1.26 9.66
N PHE A 98 12.75 0.76 8.96
CA PHE A 98 12.70 0.81 7.50
C PHE A 98 12.63 2.24 6.97
N ASP A 99 11.72 3.08 7.50
CA ASP A 99 11.60 4.48 7.05
C ASP A 99 12.88 5.26 7.38
N GLN A 100 13.48 5.01 8.54
CA GLN A 100 14.76 5.62 8.92
C GLN A 100 15.88 5.26 7.93
N LEU A 101 16.00 3.98 7.55
CA LEU A 101 16.99 3.54 6.56
C LEU A 101 16.80 4.25 5.21
N LEU A 102 15.55 4.38 4.74
CA LEU A 102 15.25 5.10 3.50
C LEU A 102 15.70 6.57 3.58
N VAL A 103 15.47 7.23 4.72
CA VAL A 103 15.89 8.63 4.93
C VAL A 103 17.40 8.73 5.01
N GLN A 104 18.08 7.81 5.68
CA GLN A 104 19.56 7.77 5.70
C GLN A 104 20.13 7.64 4.27
N LYS A 105 19.53 6.79 3.44
CA LYS A 105 19.91 6.67 2.02
C LYS A 105 19.62 7.94 1.22
N ALA A 106 18.58 8.68 1.54
CA ALA A 106 18.33 9.99 0.93
C ALA A 106 19.39 11.03 1.37
N VAL A 107 19.78 11.05 2.64
CA VAL A 107 20.85 11.92 3.16
C VAL A 107 22.19 11.61 2.51
N GLU A 108 22.55 10.32 2.35
CA GLU A 108 23.76 9.91 1.63
C GLU A 108 23.80 10.43 0.19
N ARG A 109 22.65 10.73 -0.41
CA ARG A 109 22.48 11.31 -1.75
C ARG A 109 22.44 12.85 -1.76
N GLY A 110 22.56 13.50 -0.60
CA GLY A 110 22.59 14.95 -0.47
C GLY A 110 21.27 15.62 -0.03
N THR A 111 20.26 14.84 0.38
CA THR A 111 19.02 15.40 0.94
C THR A 111 19.30 16.03 2.31
N GLU A 112 18.90 17.29 2.50
CA GLU A 112 18.79 17.91 3.83
C GLU A 112 17.50 17.44 4.51
N VAL A 113 17.54 17.17 5.82
CA VAL A 113 16.37 16.67 6.58
C VAL A 113 16.06 17.61 7.73
N LEU A 114 14.80 17.99 7.86
CA LEU A 114 14.26 18.80 8.96
C LEU A 114 13.20 17.97 9.71
N GLU A 115 13.61 17.42 10.85
CA GLU A 115 12.76 16.60 11.71
C GLU A 115 12.08 17.40 12.82
N GLY A 116 10.92 16.94 13.30
CA GLY A 116 10.16 17.57 14.38
C GLY A 116 9.49 18.87 13.95
N GLU A 117 9.36 19.10 12.65
CA GLU A 117 8.74 20.30 12.07
C GLU A 117 7.56 19.94 11.18
N LYS A 118 6.40 20.48 11.52
CA LYS A 118 5.16 20.19 10.82
C LYS A 118 4.82 21.29 9.82
N VAL A 119 4.61 20.90 8.57
CA VAL A 119 4.03 21.78 7.56
C VAL A 119 2.54 21.93 7.85
N VAL A 120 2.08 23.18 7.95
CA VAL A 120 0.68 23.51 8.24
C VAL A 120 -0.06 24.15 7.07
N ALA A 121 0.68 24.79 6.15
CA ALA A 121 0.14 25.40 4.94
C ALA A 121 1.23 25.49 3.86
N ALA A 122 0.80 25.64 2.63
CA ALA A 122 1.64 26.03 1.51
C ALA A 122 0.82 26.94 0.57
N ARG A 123 1.47 27.81 -0.20
CA ARG A 123 0.80 28.66 -1.18
C ARG A 123 1.70 28.95 -2.36
N GLU A 124 1.09 29.16 -3.52
CA GLU A 124 1.81 29.70 -4.67
C GLU A 124 2.25 31.13 -4.41
N VAL A 125 3.47 31.44 -4.79
CA VAL A 125 4.06 32.75 -4.80
C VAL A 125 4.65 33.01 -6.18
N GLU A 126 5.12 34.24 -6.45
CA GLU A 126 5.73 34.57 -7.75
C GLU A 126 6.91 33.62 -8.04
N GLY A 127 6.68 32.73 -9.03
CA GLY A 127 7.67 31.77 -9.53
C GLY A 127 7.87 30.50 -8.70
N GLY A 128 7.19 30.30 -7.55
CA GLY A 128 7.41 29.11 -6.72
C GLY A 128 6.35 28.91 -5.64
N ILE A 129 6.76 28.28 -4.54
CA ILE A 129 5.86 27.87 -3.46
C ILE A 129 6.47 28.26 -2.11
N GLU A 130 5.69 28.96 -1.28
CA GLU A 130 5.99 29.21 0.13
C GLU A 130 5.37 28.10 0.98
N VAL A 131 6.16 27.46 1.81
CA VAL A 131 5.76 26.43 2.78
C VAL A 131 5.85 27.00 4.18
N ALA A 132 4.75 26.95 4.96
CA ALA A 132 4.68 27.43 6.32
C ALA A 132 4.76 26.29 7.33
N LEU A 133 5.66 26.40 8.30
CA LEU A 133 5.85 25.48 9.40
C LEU A 133 5.04 25.90 10.63
N GLU A 134 4.67 24.94 11.47
CA GLU A 134 3.82 25.17 12.66
C GLU A 134 4.40 26.24 13.61
N ARG A 135 5.74 26.32 13.71
CA ARG A 135 6.44 27.32 14.57
C ARG A 135 6.66 28.70 13.91
N GLY A 136 5.97 28.94 12.79
CA GLY A 136 5.97 30.24 12.11
C GLY A 136 7.11 30.47 11.11
N ARG A 137 8.08 29.54 10.99
CA ARG A 137 9.11 29.58 9.96
C ARG A 137 8.48 29.37 8.59
N LYS A 138 8.94 30.09 7.59
CA LYS A 138 8.54 29.96 6.19
C LYS A 138 9.76 29.62 5.35
N LEU A 139 9.57 28.78 4.35
CA LEU A 139 10.57 28.34 3.39
C LEU A 139 10.00 28.43 1.98
N CYS A 140 10.84 28.81 1.02
CA CYS A 140 10.44 28.93 -0.38
C CYS A 140 11.15 27.87 -1.25
N CYS A 141 10.43 27.30 -2.20
CA CYS A 141 10.98 26.34 -3.16
C CYS A 141 10.39 26.53 -4.55
N GLU A 142 11.09 26.00 -5.55
CA GLU A 142 10.60 25.94 -6.93
C GLU A 142 9.55 24.84 -7.09
N TYR A 143 9.81 23.66 -6.51
CA TYR A 143 8.94 22.47 -6.58
C TYR A 143 8.57 21.97 -5.20
N LEU A 144 7.32 21.52 -5.03
CA LEU A 144 6.80 20.95 -3.79
C LEU A 144 6.28 19.52 -4.04
N ILE A 145 6.75 18.55 -3.24
CA ILE A 145 6.23 17.18 -3.24
C ILE A 145 5.48 16.91 -1.94
N GLY A 146 4.17 16.64 -2.03
CA GLY A 146 3.34 16.18 -0.92
C GLY A 146 3.44 14.67 -0.75
N ALA A 147 4.17 14.22 0.29
CA ALA A 147 4.36 12.83 0.71
C ALA A 147 3.83 12.61 2.15
N ASP A 148 2.95 13.47 2.61
CA ASP A 148 2.46 13.62 3.99
C ASP A 148 1.26 12.71 4.33
N GLY A 149 1.04 11.69 3.47
CA GLY A 149 0.16 10.56 3.75
C GLY A 149 -1.34 10.87 3.62
N ALA A 150 -2.17 9.98 4.17
CA ALA A 150 -3.63 9.97 3.98
C ALA A 150 -4.35 11.27 4.42
N ARG A 151 -3.72 12.09 5.25
CA ARG A 151 -4.25 13.39 5.71
C ARG A 151 -3.44 14.57 5.17
N SER A 152 -2.97 14.45 3.95
CA SER A 152 -2.09 15.42 3.30
C SER A 152 -2.57 16.86 3.44
N VAL A 153 -1.70 17.71 3.99
CA VAL A 153 -1.87 19.15 4.05
C VAL A 153 -1.66 19.74 2.66
N VAL A 154 -0.65 19.24 1.94
CA VAL A 154 -0.34 19.70 0.58
C VAL A 154 -1.52 19.45 -0.35
N ALA A 155 -2.07 18.22 -0.37
CA ALA A 155 -3.21 17.89 -1.21
C ALA A 155 -4.45 18.74 -0.93
N ARG A 156 -4.73 19.05 0.35
CA ARG A 156 -5.84 19.93 0.74
C ARG A 156 -5.61 21.37 0.32
N THR A 157 -4.42 21.90 0.56
CA THR A 157 -4.09 23.29 0.26
C THR A 157 -4.22 23.61 -1.23
N PHE A 158 -3.77 22.68 -2.09
CA PHE A 158 -3.83 22.88 -3.53
C PHE A 158 -5.11 22.31 -4.18
N SER A 159 -6.11 21.93 -3.36
CA SER A 159 -7.40 21.39 -3.84
C SER A 159 -7.25 20.16 -4.76
N LEU A 160 -6.23 19.33 -4.49
CA LEU A 160 -5.94 18.09 -5.21
C LEU A 160 -6.68 16.87 -4.62
N LEU A 161 -7.45 17.05 -3.55
CA LEU A 161 -8.31 16.02 -2.95
C LEU A 161 -9.74 16.14 -3.47
N SER A 162 -10.36 15.00 -3.77
CA SER A 162 -11.82 14.93 -3.93
C SER A 162 -12.53 15.26 -2.61
N ARG A 163 -13.67 15.97 -2.69
CA ARG A 163 -14.51 16.28 -1.52
C ARG A 163 -15.36 15.10 -1.03
N LYS A 164 -15.39 13.99 -1.77
CA LYS A 164 -16.16 12.80 -1.36
C LYS A 164 -15.44 12.07 -0.22
N LYS A 165 -15.98 12.21 0.99
CA LYS A 165 -15.43 11.67 2.25
C LYS A 165 -15.65 10.17 2.45
N ASP A 166 -16.42 9.49 1.61
CA ASP A 166 -17.13 8.27 2.05
C ASP A 166 -16.51 6.94 1.60
N GLU A 167 -15.39 6.95 0.88
CA GLU A 167 -14.78 5.71 0.34
C GLU A 167 -13.40 5.39 0.92
N ASN A 168 -13.03 5.99 2.05
CA ASN A 168 -11.76 5.67 2.69
C ASN A 168 -11.86 4.37 3.47
N GLY A 169 -10.91 3.49 3.26
CA GLY A 169 -10.67 2.35 4.13
C GLY A 169 -10.10 2.79 5.47
N PHE A 170 -10.16 1.90 6.43
CA PHE A 170 -9.53 2.06 7.73
C PHE A 170 -8.93 0.74 8.19
N GLY A 171 -7.80 0.79 8.87
CA GLY A 171 -7.15 -0.36 9.47
C GLY A 171 -6.94 -0.16 10.95
N LEU A 172 -7.08 -1.24 11.72
CA LEU A 172 -6.65 -1.37 13.10
C LEU A 172 -5.56 -2.43 13.20
N GLN A 173 -4.57 -2.20 14.07
CA GLN A 173 -3.42 -3.06 14.22
C GLN A 173 -2.86 -3.03 15.64
N SER A 174 -2.29 -4.16 16.05
CA SER A 174 -1.44 -4.29 17.24
C SER A 174 -0.17 -5.05 16.89
N GLU A 175 0.95 -4.65 17.50
CA GLU A 175 2.17 -5.46 17.53
C GLU A 175 2.13 -6.32 18.80
N VAL A 176 2.20 -7.64 18.65
CA VAL A 176 2.06 -8.61 19.75
C VAL A 176 3.36 -9.37 19.89
N PRO A 177 4.15 -9.17 20.97
CA PRO A 177 5.41 -9.87 21.20
C PRO A 177 5.20 -11.40 21.34
N TYR A 178 6.17 -12.21 20.86
CA TYR A 178 6.10 -13.68 21.00
C TYR A 178 6.04 -14.14 22.44
N GLY A 179 6.57 -13.37 23.40
CA GLY A 179 6.43 -13.68 24.83
C GLY A 179 4.98 -13.76 25.33
N LEU A 180 4.04 -13.16 24.60
CA LEU A 180 2.60 -13.27 24.86
C LEU A 180 1.91 -14.37 24.02
N ILE A 181 2.66 -15.07 23.15
CA ILE A 181 2.14 -16.06 22.19
C ILE A 181 3.00 -17.34 22.23
N PRO A 182 3.04 -18.06 23.37
CA PRO A 182 3.96 -19.18 23.54
C PRO A 182 3.69 -20.35 22.58
N GLU A 183 2.49 -20.49 22.07
CA GLU A 183 2.06 -21.61 21.22
C GLU A 183 1.90 -21.24 19.73
N PHE A 184 2.54 -20.14 19.28
CA PHE A 184 2.49 -19.80 17.86
C PHE A 184 3.14 -20.91 17.01
N PRO A 185 2.44 -21.44 15.96
CA PRO A 185 2.97 -22.52 15.15
C PRO A 185 4.24 -22.06 14.40
N LYS A 186 5.34 -22.76 14.59
CA LYS A 186 6.63 -22.38 13.97
C LYS A 186 6.61 -22.40 12.45
N ASP A 187 5.83 -23.30 11.85
CA ASP A 187 5.68 -23.38 10.41
C ASP A 187 4.97 -22.15 9.83
N ASP A 188 4.08 -21.52 10.61
CA ASP A 188 3.37 -20.30 10.20
C ASP A 188 4.32 -19.07 10.11
N LEU A 189 5.54 -19.14 10.68
CA LEU A 189 6.56 -18.07 10.56
C LEU A 189 6.98 -17.82 9.10
N HIS A 190 6.82 -18.78 8.22
CA HIS A 190 7.18 -18.67 6.80
C HIS A 190 6.03 -18.16 5.91
N PHE A 191 4.86 -17.89 6.48
CA PHE A 191 3.66 -17.49 5.75
C PHE A 191 3.10 -16.15 6.22
N VAL A 192 2.64 -15.33 5.28
CA VAL A 192 1.68 -14.27 5.61
C VAL A 192 0.31 -14.90 5.80
N HIS A 193 -0.33 -14.67 6.93
CA HIS A 193 -1.70 -15.13 7.13
C HIS A 193 -2.69 -14.02 6.78
N LEU A 194 -3.64 -14.33 5.88
CA LEU A 194 -4.73 -13.44 5.46
C LEU A 194 -6.06 -14.12 5.72
N ASP A 195 -6.91 -13.50 6.56
CA ASP A 195 -8.24 -13.99 6.89
C ASP A 195 -9.33 -13.17 6.20
N PHE A 196 -10.18 -13.82 5.43
CA PHE A 196 -11.24 -13.22 4.66
C PHE A 196 -12.62 -13.47 5.29
N GLY A 197 -13.62 -12.65 4.91
CA GLY A 197 -15.03 -12.83 5.29
C GLY A 197 -15.45 -12.16 6.59
N ARG A 198 -14.52 -11.62 7.39
CA ARG A 198 -14.84 -10.92 8.65
C ARG A 198 -15.21 -9.47 8.48
N ILE A 199 -14.54 -8.79 7.58
CA ILE A 199 -14.80 -7.38 7.32
C ILE A 199 -15.20 -7.20 5.85
N PRO A 200 -16.24 -6.40 5.56
CA PRO A 200 -16.62 -6.11 4.19
C PRO A 200 -15.49 -5.40 3.44
N PHE A 201 -15.23 -5.83 2.21
CA PHE A 201 -14.20 -5.26 1.33
C PHE A 201 -12.85 -5.10 2.02
N GLY A 202 -12.38 -6.20 2.66
CA GLY A 202 -11.14 -6.21 3.39
C GLY A 202 -10.79 -7.60 3.93
N TYR A 203 -9.76 -7.63 4.77
CA TYR A 203 -9.23 -8.86 5.38
C TYR A 203 -8.56 -8.58 6.74
N GLY A 204 -8.38 -9.64 7.52
CA GLY A 204 -7.50 -9.67 8.67
C GLY A 204 -6.12 -10.19 8.29
N TRP A 205 -5.09 -9.78 9.00
CA TRP A 205 -3.73 -10.28 8.77
C TRP A 205 -3.02 -10.67 10.07
N VAL A 206 -2.15 -11.66 9.96
CA VAL A 206 -1.14 -12.00 10.96
C VAL A 206 0.20 -12.11 10.23
N PHE A 207 1.09 -11.16 10.49
CA PHE A 207 2.38 -11.08 9.85
C PHE A 207 3.51 -11.32 10.85
N PRO A 208 4.25 -12.42 10.72
CA PRO A 208 5.34 -12.77 11.61
C PRO A 208 6.54 -11.88 11.38
N LYS A 209 7.01 -11.21 12.44
CA LYS A 209 8.20 -10.37 12.48
C LYS A 209 9.26 -10.97 13.39
N GLY A 210 10.39 -10.30 13.58
CA GLY A 210 11.50 -10.79 14.41
C GLY A 210 11.12 -11.02 15.87
N GLU A 211 10.41 -10.06 16.50
CA GLU A 211 10.11 -10.10 17.94
C GLU A 211 8.64 -10.41 18.25
N GLY A 212 7.80 -10.57 17.24
CA GLY A 212 6.36 -10.78 17.45
C GLY A 212 5.56 -10.80 16.16
N LEU A 213 4.25 -10.64 16.31
CA LEU A 213 3.29 -10.61 15.22
C LEU A 213 2.72 -9.21 15.03
N SER A 214 2.64 -8.75 13.78
CA SER A 214 1.71 -7.67 13.44
C SER A 214 0.35 -8.27 13.15
N ILE A 215 -0.61 -8.01 14.02
CA ILE A 215 -1.99 -8.50 13.89
C ILE A 215 -2.90 -7.31 13.59
N GLY A 216 -3.70 -7.41 12.55
CA GLY A 216 -4.59 -6.32 12.19
C GLY A 216 -5.76 -6.73 11.32
N ILE A 217 -6.64 -5.76 11.08
CA ILE A 217 -7.77 -5.88 10.17
C ILE A 217 -7.94 -4.56 9.42
N GLY A 218 -8.25 -4.64 8.14
CA GLY A 218 -8.50 -3.45 7.32
C GLY A 218 -9.55 -3.70 6.27
N GLY A 219 -10.33 -2.66 5.96
CA GLY A 219 -11.38 -2.73 4.95
C GLY A 219 -12.09 -1.41 4.75
N LEU A 220 -13.07 -1.36 3.85
CA LEU A 220 -13.89 -0.18 3.61
C LEU A 220 -14.96 -0.03 4.71
N LEU A 221 -15.00 1.15 5.37
CA LEU A 221 -15.94 1.40 6.48
C LEU A 221 -17.39 1.66 6.01
N ASN A 222 -17.58 2.05 4.75
CA ASN A 222 -18.86 2.51 4.21
C ASN A 222 -19.38 1.64 3.06
N ALA A 223 -19.08 0.34 3.07
CA ALA A 223 -19.57 -0.60 2.05
C ALA A 223 -21.09 -0.85 2.14
N GLY A 224 -21.88 0.23 2.10
CA GLY A 224 -23.35 0.19 2.19
C GLY A 224 -23.92 0.04 3.62
N ARG A 225 -23.08 -0.16 4.62
CA ARG A 225 -23.45 -0.19 6.06
C ARG A 225 -22.30 0.34 6.89
N ARG A 226 -22.60 0.99 8.01
CA ARG A 226 -21.60 1.46 8.95
C ARG A 226 -20.89 0.27 9.62
N VAL A 227 -19.58 0.13 9.40
CA VAL A 227 -18.75 -0.97 9.93
C VAL A 227 -18.13 -0.54 11.26
N ASN A 228 -18.36 -1.32 12.33
CA ASN A 228 -17.64 -1.16 13.59
C ASN A 228 -16.32 -1.97 13.54
N ILE A 229 -15.27 -1.36 13.00
CA ILE A 229 -13.99 -2.03 12.81
C ILE A 229 -13.39 -2.57 14.12
N ARG A 230 -13.60 -1.89 15.26
CA ARG A 230 -13.09 -2.34 16.56
C ARG A 230 -13.72 -3.68 16.96
N GLN A 231 -15.02 -3.82 16.80
CA GLN A 231 -15.73 -5.08 17.09
C GLN A 231 -15.24 -6.22 16.17
N HIS A 232 -15.03 -5.94 14.88
CA HIS A 232 -14.48 -6.93 13.96
C HIS A 232 -13.04 -7.32 14.32
N PHE A 233 -12.21 -6.36 14.74
CA PHE A 233 -10.85 -6.62 15.16
C PHE A 233 -10.82 -7.47 16.44
N GLU A 234 -11.64 -7.13 17.43
CA GLU A 234 -11.76 -7.90 18.67
C GLU A 234 -12.17 -9.35 18.41
N ALA A 235 -13.21 -9.56 17.58
CA ALA A 235 -13.65 -10.90 17.21
C ALA A 235 -12.56 -11.68 16.44
N PHE A 236 -11.86 -11.02 15.52
CA PHE A 236 -10.72 -11.62 14.79
C PHE A 236 -9.62 -12.05 15.77
N PHE A 237 -9.28 -11.18 16.71
CA PHE A 237 -8.22 -11.42 17.68
C PHE A 237 -8.60 -12.55 18.67
N GLN A 238 -9.86 -12.61 19.11
CA GLN A 238 -10.35 -13.68 19.96
C GLN A 238 -10.30 -15.05 19.27
N ASP A 239 -10.65 -15.09 17.99
CA ASP A 239 -10.61 -16.35 17.23
C ASP A 239 -9.18 -16.83 16.88
N LEU A 240 -8.18 -15.94 16.90
CA LEU A 240 -6.78 -16.34 16.84
C LEU A 240 -6.36 -17.18 18.06
N GLY A 241 -6.94 -16.90 19.22
CA GLY A 241 -6.73 -17.68 20.44
C GLY A 241 -5.32 -17.55 21.06
N TYR A 242 -4.45 -16.71 20.49
CA TYR A 242 -3.05 -16.62 20.92
C TYR A 242 -2.87 -15.84 22.23
N VAL A 243 -3.63 -14.78 22.42
CA VAL A 243 -3.50 -13.84 23.53
C VAL A 243 -4.88 -13.37 23.98
N ARG A 244 -5.05 -13.09 25.27
CA ARG A 244 -6.29 -12.49 25.74
C ARG A 244 -6.40 -11.04 25.27
N TRP A 245 -7.59 -10.61 24.86
CA TRP A 245 -7.85 -9.24 24.44
C TRP A 245 -7.44 -8.20 25.50
N SER A 246 -7.62 -8.52 26.78
CA SER A 246 -7.23 -7.66 27.91
C SER A 246 -5.73 -7.41 28.04
N GLU A 247 -4.89 -8.25 27.44
CA GLU A 247 -3.44 -8.15 27.48
C GLU A 247 -2.88 -7.30 26.33
N LEU A 248 -3.72 -6.99 25.33
CA LEU A 248 -3.34 -6.11 24.25
C LEU A 248 -3.28 -4.64 24.69
N LYS A 249 -2.20 -3.97 24.30
CA LYS A 249 -2.22 -2.52 24.22
C LYS A 249 -3.26 -2.08 23.20
N ASN A 250 -3.94 -0.95 23.45
CA ASN A 250 -4.96 -0.43 22.56
C ASN A 250 -4.48 -0.49 21.08
N PRO A 251 -5.28 -1.10 20.18
CA PRO A 251 -4.93 -1.14 18.78
C PRO A 251 -4.86 0.26 18.19
N LEU A 252 -3.91 0.47 17.32
CA LEU A 252 -3.71 1.75 16.63
C LEU A 252 -4.40 1.74 15.29
N GLY A 253 -5.08 2.84 14.98
CA GLY A 253 -5.86 2.99 13.76
C GLY A 253 -5.20 3.90 12.74
N GLN A 254 -5.40 3.58 11.45
CA GLN A 254 -4.88 4.34 10.33
C GLN A 254 -5.92 4.42 9.20
N PRO A 255 -6.20 5.62 8.64
CA PRO A 255 -6.92 5.74 7.38
C PRO A 255 -6.15 5.06 6.26
N LEU A 256 -6.88 4.37 5.39
CA LEU A 256 -6.37 3.67 4.23
C LEU A 256 -6.93 4.37 2.96
N PRO A 257 -6.16 5.26 2.32
CA PRO A 257 -6.59 5.97 1.13
C PRO A 257 -6.49 5.05 -0.10
N CYS A 258 -7.44 4.10 -0.19
CA CYS A 258 -7.48 3.15 -1.28
C CYS A 258 -7.81 3.85 -2.60
N PHE A 259 -7.21 3.37 -3.67
CA PHE A 259 -7.56 3.78 -5.02
C PHE A 259 -9.01 3.38 -5.34
N ASN A 260 -9.81 4.30 -5.90
CA ASN A 260 -11.24 4.13 -6.14
C ASN A 260 -11.72 4.57 -7.54
N ASP A 261 -10.81 4.68 -8.50
CA ASP A 261 -11.06 5.08 -9.90
C ASP A 261 -11.63 6.51 -10.08
N GLU A 262 -11.66 7.33 -9.06
CA GLU A 262 -11.93 8.75 -9.24
C GLU A 262 -10.73 9.40 -9.97
N THR A 263 -11.04 10.20 -10.99
CA THR A 263 -10.05 11.05 -11.67
C THR A 263 -9.64 12.17 -10.72
N ARG A 264 -8.52 11.99 -10.05
CA ARG A 264 -7.90 13.00 -9.18
C ARG A 264 -6.63 13.49 -9.83
N PRO A 265 -6.42 14.81 -9.89
CA PRO A 265 -5.12 15.32 -10.31
C PRO A 265 -4.08 14.91 -9.25
N VAL A 266 -2.99 14.33 -9.71
CA VAL A 266 -1.86 13.93 -8.84
C VAL A 266 -0.80 15.03 -8.74
N GLY A 267 -1.04 16.17 -9.42
CA GLY A 267 -0.21 17.35 -9.38
C GLY A 267 -0.85 18.54 -10.06
N ARG A 268 -0.34 19.73 -9.79
CA ARG A 268 -0.72 20.99 -10.44
C ARG A 268 0.49 21.93 -10.47
N GLY A 269 0.87 22.39 -11.67
CA GLY A 269 2.05 23.25 -11.81
C GLY A 269 3.29 22.57 -11.27
N SER A 270 3.93 23.19 -10.27
CA SER A 270 5.12 22.71 -9.57
C SER A 270 4.84 21.85 -8.33
N VAL A 271 3.57 21.49 -8.07
CA VAL A 271 3.16 20.69 -6.91
C VAL A 271 2.79 19.27 -7.34
N LEU A 272 3.42 18.26 -6.74
CA LEU A 272 3.16 16.83 -7.01
C LEU A 272 2.78 16.10 -5.73
N LEU A 273 1.92 15.06 -5.83
CA LEU A 273 1.53 14.20 -4.72
C LEU A 273 2.04 12.78 -4.93
N VAL A 274 2.52 12.12 -3.87
CA VAL A 274 3.02 10.75 -3.92
C VAL A 274 2.43 9.85 -2.84
N GLY A 275 2.38 8.56 -3.09
CA GLY A 275 1.91 7.53 -2.14
C GLY A 275 0.48 7.77 -1.66
N ASP A 276 0.28 7.68 -0.35
CA ASP A 276 -1.03 7.83 0.29
C ASP A 276 -1.64 9.24 0.10
N ALA A 277 -0.82 10.27 -0.08
CA ALA A 277 -1.30 11.63 -0.39
C ALA A 277 -2.00 11.70 -1.75
N ALA A 278 -1.64 10.79 -2.68
CA ALA A 278 -2.23 10.64 -4.00
C ALA A 278 -3.24 9.48 -4.09
N TYR A 279 -3.58 8.81 -2.99
CA TYR A 279 -4.51 7.67 -2.94
C TYR A 279 -4.07 6.47 -3.78
N PHE A 280 -2.78 6.11 -3.71
CA PHE A 280 -2.22 4.98 -4.44
C PHE A 280 -2.16 3.67 -3.65
N LEU A 281 -2.99 3.51 -2.62
CA LEU A 281 -3.11 2.23 -1.92
C LEU A 281 -3.89 1.23 -2.78
N ASP A 282 -3.33 0.04 -2.98
CA ASP A 282 -3.97 -1.06 -3.70
C ASP A 282 -5.27 -1.50 -2.99
N PRO A 283 -6.41 -1.49 -3.69
CA PRO A 283 -7.71 -1.78 -3.08
C PRO A 283 -7.95 -3.28 -2.82
N LEU A 284 -7.12 -4.18 -3.34
CA LEU A 284 -7.22 -5.62 -3.10
C LEU A 284 -6.26 -6.07 -1.98
N THR A 285 -4.99 -5.74 -2.11
CA THR A 285 -3.94 -6.23 -1.21
C THR A 285 -3.60 -5.27 -0.08
N GLY A 286 -4.02 -4.00 -0.15
CA GLY A 286 -3.58 -2.97 0.79
C GLY A 286 -2.11 -2.58 0.63
N GLU A 287 -1.45 -2.97 -0.48
CA GLU A 287 -0.08 -2.59 -0.74
C GLU A 287 0.02 -1.10 -1.07
N GLY A 288 0.72 -0.34 -0.22
CA GLY A 288 0.94 1.09 -0.41
C GLY A 288 2.41 1.46 -0.56
N ILE A 289 3.32 0.69 0.06
CA ILE A 289 4.75 1.03 0.11
C ILE A 289 5.38 1.01 -1.29
N CYS A 290 5.07 0.00 -2.10
CA CYS A 290 5.55 -0.10 -3.48
C CYS A 290 5.14 1.12 -4.32
N HIS A 291 3.85 1.47 -4.26
CA HIS A 291 3.33 2.62 -5.00
C HIS A 291 3.85 3.95 -4.47
N ALA A 292 4.10 4.06 -3.16
CA ALA A 292 4.72 5.24 -2.57
C ALA A 292 6.15 5.44 -3.08
N VAL A 293 6.99 4.40 -3.04
CA VAL A 293 8.36 4.44 -3.59
C VAL A 293 8.34 4.79 -5.07
N ARG A 294 7.53 4.06 -5.86
CA ARG A 294 7.45 4.25 -7.31
C ARG A 294 7.01 5.67 -7.68
N SER A 295 5.94 6.17 -7.05
CA SER A 295 5.46 7.53 -7.30
C SER A 295 6.47 8.59 -6.87
N GLY A 296 7.22 8.37 -5.78
CA GLY A 296 8.30 9.25 -5.36
C GLY A 296 9.41 9.35 -6.40
N VAL A 297 9.86 8.22 -6.95
CA VAL A 297 10.87 8.18 -8.04
C VAL A 297 10.34 8.89 -9.28
N LEU A 298 9.09 8.62 -9.69
CA LEU A 298 8.48 9.24 -10.87
C LEU A 298 8.30 10.75 -10.69
N ALA A 299 8.00 11.23 -9.48
CA ALA A 299 7.88 12.65 -9.18
C ALA A 299 9.24 13.36 -9.33
N ALA A 300 10.31 12.78 -8.80
CA ALA A 300 11.67 13.31 -8.97
C ALA A 300 12.07 13.36 -10.45
N GLN A 301 11.83 12.29 -11.21
CA GLN A 301 12.10 12.25 -12.65
C GLN A 301 11.34 13.34 -13.42
N ALA A 302 10.07 13.56 -13.07
CA ALA A 302 9.26 14.59 -13.71
C ALA A 302 9.80 16.01 -13.44
N ILE A 303 10.26 16.27 -12.20
CA ILE A 303 10.88 17.56 -11.84
C ILE A 303 12.19 17.77 -12.62
N VAL A 304 13.06 16.76 -12.69
CA VAL A 304 14.33 16.84 -13.43
C VAL A 304 14.07 17.14 -14.90
N GLN A 305 13.15 16.40 -15.53
CA GLN A 305 12.76 16.61 -16.93
C GLN A 305 12.16 17.99 -17.17
N SER A 306 11.31 18.48 -16.26
CA SER A 306 10.70 19.81 -16.32
C SER A 306 11.76 20.89 -16.31
N ARG A 307 12.77 20.77 -15.47
CA ARG A 307 13.86 21.75 -15.36
C ARG A 307 14.72 21.84 -16.63
N GLU A 308 14.88 20.72 -17.33
CA GLU A 308 15.60 20.68 -18.63
C GLU A 308 14.77 21.27 -19.78
N LYS A 309 13.44 21.08 -19.76
CA LYS A 309 12.56 21.43 -20.87
C LYS A 309 11.82 22.75 -20.69
N GLY A 310 11.73 23.25 -19.44
CA GLY A 310 10.97 24.46 -19.10
C GLY A 310 9.44 24.25 -19.08
N ASP A 311 8.97 22.99 -19.01
CA ASP A 311 7.54 22.64 -18.96
C ASP A 311 7.09 22.32 -17.51
N SER A 312 5.77 22.14 -17.30
CA SER A 312 5.24 21.78 -15.97
C SER A 312 5.50 20.33 -15.62
N PRO A 313 6.13 20.01 -14.47
CA PRO A 313 6.35 18.62 -14.05
C PRO A 313 5.07 17.83 -13.84
N ALA A 314 3.95 18.48 -13.53
CA ALA A 314 2.67 17.81 -13.31
C ALA A 314 2.18 17.06 -14.56
N VAL A 315 2.45 17.56 -15.77
CA VAL A 315 2.02 16.93 -17.03
C VAL A 315 2.76 15.62 -17.29
N SER A 316 4.10 15.65 -17.21
CA SER A 316 4.92 14.44 -17.40
C SER A 316 4.71 13.44 -16.25
N TYR A 317 4.54 13.93 -15.03
CA TYR A 317 4.23 13.10 -13.86
C TYR A 317 2.90 12.36 -14.03
N GLU A 318 1.82 13.06 -14.39
CA GLU A 318 0.51 12.44 -14.59
C GLU A 318 0.54 11.35 -15.68
N LYS A 319 1.24 11.61 -16.78
CA LYS A 319 1.45 10.61 -17.84
C LYS A 319 2.13 9.35 -17.31
N ASN A 320 3.22 9.53 -16.54
CA ASN A 320 3.99 8.41 -15.98
C ASN A 320 3.18 7.65 -14.91
N ILE A 321 2.46 8.37 -14.04
CA ILE A 321 1.58 7.75 -13.05
C ILE A 321 0.49 6.92 -13.72
N ARG A 322 -0.13 7.42 -14.76
CA ARG A 322 -1.13 6.66 -15.53
C ARG A 322 -0.55 5.35 -16.04
N GLN A 323 0.61 5.41 -16.69
CA GLN A 323 1.26 4.25 -17.29
C GLN A 323 1.76 3.23 -16.28
N PHE A 324 2.40 3.67 -15.18
CA PHE A 324 3.16 2.77 -14.29
C PHE A 324 2.44 2.43 -12.97
N ILE A 325 1.32 3.10 -12.66
CA ILE A 325 0.58 2.88 -11.41
C ILE A 325 -0.93 2.71 -11.66
N LEU A 326 -1.59 3.66 -12.38
CA LEU A 326 -3.05 3.68 -12.42
C LEU A 326 -3.65 2.52 -13.21
N GLU A 327 -3.02 2.07 -14.28
CA GLU A 327 -3.54 0.94 -15.07
C GLU A 327 -3.61 -0.34 -14.22
N ASP A 328 -2.57 -0.62 -13.44
CA ASP A 328 -2.54 -1.79 -12.55
C ASP A 328 -3.55 -1.63 -11.39
N LEU A 329 -3.63 -0.44 -10.78
CA LEU A 329 -4.60 -0.16 -9.71
C LEU A 329 -6.07 -0.23 -10.18
N LYS A 330 -6.38 0.18 -11.41
CA LYS A 330 -7.71 0.01 -12.00
C LYS A 330 -8.07 -1.46 -12.14
N CYS A 331 -7.13 -2.27 -12.61
CA CYS A 331 -7.32 -3.71 -12.70
C CYS A 331 -7.50 -4.34 -11.30
N ALA A 332 -6.66 -3.95 -10.33
CA ALA A 332 -6.80 -4.35 -8.93
C ALA A 332 -8.18 -4.00 -8.35
N LEU A 333 -8.70 -2.81 -8.65
CA LEU A 333 -10.01 -2.36 -8.20
C LEU A 333 -11.14 -3.24 -8.77
N HIS A 334 -11.08 -3.59 -10.06
CA HIS A 334 -12.08 -4.50 -10.66
C HIS A 334 -12.02 -5.89 -10.02
N VAL A 335 -10.83 -6.44 -9.83
CA VAL A 335 -10.62 -7.74 -9.19
C VAL A 335 -11.10 -7.71 -7.73
N SER A 336 -10.77 -6.66 -6.98
CA SER A 336 -11.19 -6.51 -5.58
C SER A 336 -12.71 -6.47 -5.41
N ARG A 337 -13.41 -5.75 -6.30
CA ARG A 337 -14.88 -5.68 -6.32
C ARG A 337 -15.53 -7.05 -6.50
N ILE A 338 -14.96 -7.90 -7.36
CA ILE A 338 -15.45 -9.28 -7.58
C ILE A 338 -15.14 -10.14 -6.36
N ILE A 339 -13.89 -10.19 -5.92
CA ILE A 339 -13.43 -11.05 -4.82
C ILE A 339 -14.18 -10.70 -3.52
N TYR A 340 -14.25 -9.42 -3.16
CA TYR A 340 -14.90 -9.01 -1.91
C TYR A 340 -16.43 -9.06 -1.96
N ARG A 341 -17.04 -8.93 -3.14
CA ARG A 341 -18.49 -9.13 -3.28
C ARG A 341 -18.89 -10.59 -3.10
N PHE A 342 -18.04 -11.50 -3.56
CA PHE A 342 -18.27 -12.96 -3.54
C PHE A 342 -17.19 -13.69 -2.73
N THR A 343 -16.80 -13.15 -1.59
CA THR A 343 -15.62 -13.60 -0.81
C THR A 343 -15.64 -15.09 -0.53
N GLN A 344 -16.78 -15.65 -0.06
CA GLN A 344 -16.89 -17.07 0.24
C GLN A 344 -16.75 -17.96 -1.01
N LEU A 345 -17.36 -17.54 -2.11
CA LEU A 345 -17.26 -18.26 -3.39
C LEU A 345 -15.82 -18.20 -3.91
N SER A 346 -15.21 -17.02 -3.90
CA SER A 346 -13.81 -16.82 -4.30
C SER A 346 -12.87 -17.70 -3.49
N TYR A 347 -13.06 -17.74 -2.16
CA TYR A 347 -12.26 -18.58 -1.28
C TYR A 347 -12.41 -20.09 -1.61
N ARG A 348 -13.64 -20.58 -1.80
CA ARG A 348 -13.89 -21.97 -2.20
C ARG A 348 -13.25 -22.29 -3.55
N THR A 349 -13.33 -21.37 -4.50
CA THR A 349 -12.72 -21.53 -5.83
C THR A 349 -11.19 -21.66 -5.72
N LEU A 350 -10.53 -20.87 -4.88
CA LEU A 350 -9.08 -21.00 -4.66
C LEU A 350 -8.70 -22.36 -4.06
N LYS A 351 -9.55 -22.95 -3.21
CA LYS A 351 -9.32 -24.29 -2.65
C LYS A 351 -9.54 -25.40 -3.67
N GLU A 352 -10.54 -25.26 -4.52
CA GLU A 352 -10.87 -26.24 -5.55
C GLU A 352 -9.86 -26.23 -6.71
N TYR A 353 -9.27 -25.05 -6.98
CA TYR A 353 -8.34 -24.82 -8.08
C TYR A 353 -7.00 -24.24 -7.57
N PRO A 354 -6.07 -25.11 -7.10
CA PRO A 354 -4.79 -24.67 -6.52
C PRO A 354 -3.95 -23.78 -7.45
N GLU A 355 -4.08 -23.97 -8.76
CA GLU A 355 -3.40 -23.13 -9.76
C GLU A 355 -3.86 -21.66 -9.71
N LEU A 356 -5.12 -21.39 -9.38
CA LEU A 356 -5.60 -20.01 -9.18
C LEU A 356 -5.04 -19.41 -7.88
N ALA A 357 -4.92 -20.22 -6.84
CA ALA A 357 -4.28 -19.79 -5.60
C ALA A 357 -2.79 -19.44 -5.85
N GLN A 358 -2.09 -20.23 -6.68
CA GLN A 358 -0.72 -19.94 -7.07
C GLN A 358 -0.59 -18.64 -7.86
N LEU A 359 -1.58 -18.28 -8.70
CA LEU A 359 -1.61 -16.97 -9.37
C LEU A 359 -1.71 -15.81 -8.36
N CYS A 360 -2.46 -15.98 -7.26
CA CYS A 360 -2.51 -14.97 -6.19
C CYS A 360 -1.12 -14.75 -5.57
N ILE A 361 -0.36 -15.83 -5.34
CA ILE A 361 1.02 -15.74 -4.84
C ILE A 361 1.92 -14.98 -5.82
N GLN A 362 1.80 -15.24 -7.11
CA GLN A 362 2.58 -14.52 -8.13
C GLN A 362 2.26 -13.02 -8.15
N VAL A 363 1.01 -12.62 -7.90
CA VAL A 363 0.64 -11.20 -7.74
C VAL A 363 1.25 -10.62 -6.47
N LEU A 364 1.12 -11.31 -5.32
CA LEU A 364 1.67 -10.87 -4.03
C LEU A 364 3.21 -10.74 -4.10
N GLY A 365 3.90 -11.67 -4.74
CA GLY A 365 5.35 -11.63 -4.98
C GLY A 365 5.76 -10.63 -6.05
N GLY A 366 4.79 -10.08 -6.82
CA GLY A 366 5.05 -9.15 -7.92
C GLY A 366 5.76 -9.80 -9.11
N GLU A 367 5.48 -11.07 -9.38
CA GLU A 367 5.93 -11.79 -10.57
C GLU A 367 5.04 -11.49 -11.77
N ILE A 368 3.74 -11.28 -11.53
CA ILE A 368 2.77 -10.85 -12.54
C ILE A 368 2.00 -9.62 -12.06
N ALA A 369 1.61 -8.75 -12.99
CA ALA A 369 0.68 -7.65 -12.76
C ALA A 369 -0.78 -8.17 -12.77
N TYR A 370 -1.72 -7.36 -12.31
CA TYR A 370 -3.14 -7.73 -12.29
C TYR A 370 -3.71 -8.05 -13.69
N GLU A 371 -3.26 -7.37 -14.73
CA GLU A 371 -3.66 -7.68 -16.10
C GLU A 371 -3.30 -9.12 -16.49
N GLY A 372 -2.07 -9.53 -16.19
CA GLY A 372 -1.61 -10.91 -16.42
C GLY A 372 -2.38 -11.93 -15.58
N PHE A 373 -2.69 -11.60 -14.32
CA PHE A 373 -3.55 -12.42 -13.48
C PHE A 373 -4.94 -12.62 -14.11
N VAL A 374 -5.61 -11.54 -14.51
CA VAL A 374 -6.93 -11.60 -15.13
C VAL A 374 -6.91 -12.39 -16.44
N ALA A 375 -5.87 -12.21 -17.26
CA ALA A 375 -5.72 -12.98 -18.50
C ALA A 375 -5.63 -14.48 -18.24
N LYS A 376 -4.78 -14.91 -17.30
CA LYS A 376 -4.61 -16.33 -16.93
C LYS A 376 -5.87 -16.92 -16.30
N VAL A 377 -6.56 -16.16 -15.42
CA VAL A 377 -7.86 -16.61 -14.85
C VAL A 377 -8.92 -16.80 -15.94
N LYS A 378 -9.03 -15.85 -16.89
CA LYS A 378 -9.97 -15.99 -18.02
C LYS A 378 -9.66 -17.21 -18.90
N GLU A 379 -8.38 -17.46 -19.17
CA GLU A 379 -7.94 -18.64 -19.93
C GLU A 379 -8.35 -19.92 -19.22
N ARG A 380 -8.09 -20.01 -17.90
CA ARG A 380 -8.45 -21.17 -17.09
C ARG A 380 -9.97 -21.41 -17.06
N ILE A 381 -10.76 -20.37 -16.91
CA ILE A 381 -12.23 -20.48 -16.99
C ILE A 381 -12.67 -21.02 -18.37
N LYS A 382 -12.08 -20.55 -19.47
CA LYS A 382 -12.39 -21.06 -20.81
C LYS A 382 -12.06 -22.56 -20.95
N GLU A 383 -10.94 -23.01 -20.40
CA GLU A 383 -10.56 -24.44 -20.39
C GLU A 383 -11.56 -25.28 -19.61
N LEU A 384 -11.94 -24.83 -18.39
CA LEU A 384 -12.94 -25.52 -17.56
C LEU A 384 -14.30 -25.61 -18.27
N LEU A 385 -14.70 -24.56 -18.99
CA LEU A 385 -15.95 -24.57 -19.76
C LEU A 385 -15.88 -25.45 -21.02
N LYS A 386 -14.71 -25.69 -21.57
CA LYS A 386 -14.49 -26.60 -22.72
C LYS A 386 -14.38 -28.07 -22.31
N GLY A 387 -13.96 -28.34 -21.06
CA GLY A 387 -13.78 -29.68 -20.54
C GLY A 387 -15.08 -30.35 -20.09
N GLN A 388 -15.00 -31.44 -19.28
CA GLN A 388 -16.13 -32.25 -18.83
C GLN A 388 -17.29 -31.48 -18.19
N VAL A 389 -17.02 -30.33 -17.56
CA VAL A 389 -18.07 -29.46 -16.99
C VAL A 389 -18.86 -28.79 -18.12
N GLY A 390 -18.18 -28.33 -19.17
CA GLY A 390 -18.84 -27.77 -20.36
C GLY A 390 -19.70 -28.78 -21.10
N GLU A 391 -19.28 -30.04 -21.15
CA GLU A 391 -20.09 -31.15 -21.72
C GLU A 391 -21.32 -31.45 -20.87
N LYS A 392 -21.20 -31.47 -19.52
CA LYS A 392 -22.35 -31.65 -18.62
C LYS A 392 -23.34 -30.50 -18.71
N ILE A 393 -22.89 -29.26 -18.79
CA ILE A 393 -23.73 -28.06 -18.96
C ILE A 393 -24.41 -28.11 -20.34
N ARG A 394 -23.68 -28.45 -21.43
CA ARG A 394 -24.27 -28.57 -22.77
C ARG A 394 -25.31 -29.71 -22.81
N LYS A 395 -25.04 -30.86 -22.20
CA LYS A 395 -26.00 -31.97 -22.09
C LYS A 395 -27.25 -31.56 -21.30
N ALA A 396 -27.08 -30.84 -20.18
CA ALA A 396 -28.20 -30.32 -19.40
C ALA A 396 -29.02 -29.26 -20.14
N MET A 397 -28.39 -28.45 -20.96
CA MET A 397 -29.07 -27.43 -21.80
C MET A 397 -29.73 -28.05 -23.06
N MET A 398 -29.26 -29.19 -23.52
CA MET A 398 -29.80 -29.91 -24.70
C MET A 398 -30.85 -30.98 -24.35
N THR A 399 -31.08 -31.27 -23.07
CA THR A 399 -32.17 -32.16 -22.65
C THR A 399 -33.51 -31.38 -22.80
N PRO A 400 -34.43 -31.76 -23.68
CA PRO A 400 -35.72 -31.11 -23.76
C PRO A 400 -36.44 -31.23 -22.42
N TRP A 401 -37.02 -30.15 -21.97
CA TRP A 401 -37.96 -30.17 -20.86
C TRP A 401 -39.18 -31.00 -21.32
N THR A 402 -39.13 -32.29 -21.07
CA THR A 402 -40.35 -33.11 -21.19
C THR A 402 -41.15 -32.87 -19.93
N SER A 403 -42.32 -32.31 -20.18
CA SER A 403 -43.45 -31.97 -19.31
C SER A 403 -43.71 -32.93 -18.17
#